data_11df28c76c3aaf54df0040ecfa376d90
#
_entry.id   11df28c76c3aaf54df0040ecfa376d90
#
_cell.length_a   1.000
_cell.length_b   1.000
_cell.length_c   1.000
_cell.angle_alpha   90.00
_cell.angle_beta   90.00
_cell.angle_gamma   90.00
#
_symmetry.space_group_name_H-M   'P 1'
#
loop_
_entity.id
_entity.type
_entity.pdbx_description
1 polymer ?
#
loop_
_entity_poly.entity_id
_entity_poly.type
_entity_poly.pdbx_seq_one_letter_code
_entity_poly.pdbx_strand_id
1 'polypeptide(L)'
;MPYELASWLLGQWSGLSVSASTLWNWVQTKGEQAQADLEAQLSAQSEGQPVTPESLSAMLAALPLAIAADGVMVPFRPVANTPKGKIKWQEIKIAILARLGTRVNRAGAVVPQLLNRRLVAVLGDIDRFIPSLQLEARRQDFESAPQVVWLSDGGRGFWRVYRTCFAHCAVAVLDFFH
;
A
#
# COMPACT_ATOMS: atom_id res chain seq x y z
N MET A 1 10.73 -3.10 -13.55
CA MET A 1 12.11 -3.03 -14.11
C MET A 1 12.58 -4.46 -14.33
N PRO A 2 13.11 -4.81 -15.51
CA PRO A 2 13.69 -6.14 -15.74
C PRO A 2 14.86 -6.40 -14.79
N TYR A 3 15.00 -7.64 -14.34
CA TYR A 3 16.08 -8.01 -13.39
C TYR A 3 17.48 -7.86 -13.99
N GLU A 4 17.60 -7.97 -15.33
CA GLU A 4 18.85 -7.70 -16.06
C GLU A 4 19.29 -6.25 -15.87
N LEU A 5 18.37 -5.29 -16.00
CA LEU A 5 18.66 -3.88 -15.80
C LEU A 5 19.00 -3.60 -14.32
N ALA A 6 18.30 -4.24 -13.39
CA ALA A 6 18.60 -4.12 -11.96
C ALA A 6 19.99 -4.66 -11.61
N SER A 7 20.37 -5.81 -12.20
CA SER A 7 21.70 -6.41 -12.06
C SER A 7 22.78 -5.46 -12.61
N TRP A 8 22.58 -4.91 -13.80
CA TRP A 8 23.51 -3.95 -14.39
C TRP A 8 23.66 -2.68 -13.56
N LEU A 9 22.56 -2.08 -13.10
CA LEU A 9 22.59 -0.87 -12.24
C LEU A 9 23.33 -1.15 -10.91
N LEU A 10 23.05 -2.28 -10.29
CA LEU A 10 23.75 -2.68 -9.05
C LEU A 10 25.25 -2.79 -9.26
N GLY A 11 25.69 -3.40 -10.38
CA GLY A 11 27.07 -3.46 -10.77
C GLY A 11 27.72 -2.08 -10.95
N GLN A 12 27.02 -1.15 -11.61
CA GLN A 12 27.52 0.23 -11.81
C GLN A 12 27.67 1.01 -10.52
N TRP A 13 26.74 0.85 -9.57
CA TRP A 13 26.72 1.66 -8.35
C TRP A 13 27.57 1.07 -7.21
N SER A 14 27.60 -0.25 -7.08
CA SER A 14 28.27 -0.91 -5.95
C SER A 14 29.52 -1.68 -6.33
N GLY A 15 29.78 -1.87 -7.63
CA GLY A 15 30.86 -2.76 -8.10
C GLY A 15 30.55 -4.25 -7.92
N LEU A 16 29.39 -4.61 -7.37
CA LEU A 16 29.00 -6.00 -7.11
C LEU A 16 28.39 -6.64 -8.37
N SER A 17 28.96 -7.74 -8.82
CA SER A 17 28.40 -8.54 -9.90
C SER A 17 27.42 -9.56 -9.32
N VAL A 18 26.12 -9.30 -9.52
CA VAL A 18 25.03 -10.19 -9.09
C VAL A 18 24.20 -10.55 -10.32
N SER A 19 23.90 -11.82 -10.54
CA SER A 19 23.08 -12.23 -11.68
C SER A 19 21.62 -11.82 -11.54
N ALA A 20 20.93 -11.64 -12.68
CA ALA A 20 19.48 -11.37 -12.70
C ALA A 20 18.67 -12.46 -11.97
N SER A 21 19.06 -13.72 -12.09
CA SER A 21 18.44 -14.86 -11.41
C SER A 21 18.65 -14.81 -9.89
N THR A 22 19.84 -14.41 -9.44
CA THR A 22 20.10 -14.23 -8.00
C THR A 22 19.24 -13.12 -7.42
N LEU A 23 19.12 -11.99 -8.11
CA LEU A 23 18.23 -10.90 -7.69
C LEU A 23 16.75 -11.35 -7.65
N TRP A 24 16.32 -12.10 -8.65
CA TRP A 24 14.98 -12.67 -8.67
C TRP A 24 14.73 -13.58 -7.45
N ASN A 25 15.65 -14.49 -7.16
CA ASN A 25 15.56 -15.39 -6.00
C ASN A 25 15.50 -14.61 -4.68
N TRP A 26 16.35 -13.58 -4.52
CA TRP A 26 16.31 -12.74 -3.32
C TRP A 26 14.96 -12.03 -3.14
N VAL A 27 14.40 -11.49 -4.23
CA VAL A 27 13.08 -10.85 -4.18
C VAL A 27 11.99 -11.85 -3.82
N GLN A 28 12.03 -13.09 -4.38
CA GLN A 28 11.05 -14.14 -4.02
C GLN A 28 11.17 -14.49 -2.53
N THR A 29 12.36 -14.84 -2.06
CA THR A 29 12.57 -15.21 -0.65
C THR A 29 12.13 -14.10 0.32
N LYS A 30 12.46 -12.83 0.01
CA LYS A 30 12.05 -11.69 0.83
C LYS A 30 10.56 -11.43 0.74
N GLY A 31 9.96 -11.65 -0.42
CA GLY A 31 8.51 -11.55 -0.62
C GLY A 31 7.74 -12.60 0.20
N GLU A 32 8.19 -13.86 0.18
CA GLU A 32 7.60 -14.93 0.98
C GLU A 32 7.71 -14.66 2.48
N GLN A 33 8.87 -14.17 2.93
CA GLN A 33 9.07 -13.77 4.33
C GLN A 33 8.13 -12.62 4.73
N ALA A 34 8.04 -11.57 3.91
CA ALA A 34 7.17 -10.44 4.17
C ALA A 34 5.68 -10.82 4.17
N GLN A 35 5.29 -11.78 3.32
CA GLN A 35 3.93 -12.32 3.32
C GLN A 35 3.64 -13.10 4.60
N ALA A 36 4.55 -13.98 5.04
CA ALA A 36 4.39 -14.73 6.28
C ALA A 36 4.30 -13.81 7.50
N ASP A 37 5.12 -12.76 7.56
CA ASP A 37 5.09 -11.75 8.62
C ASP A 37 3.75 -10.99 8.62
N LEU A 38 3.21 -10.65 7.45
CA LEU A 38 1.91 -10.01 7.33
C LEU A 38 0.78 -10.93 7.79
N GLU A 39 0.78 -12.19 7.36
CA GLU A 39 -0.22 -13.18 7.76
C GLU A 39 -0.23 -13.40 9.27
N ALA A 40 0.95 -13.48 9.91
CA ALA A 40 1.07 -13.58 11.37
C ALA A 40 0.46 -12.36 12.08
N GLN A 41 0.69 -11.16 11.56
CA GLN A 41 0.15 -9.93 12.14
C GLN A 41 -1.36 -9.80 11.94
N LEU A 42 -1.90 -10.24 10.80
CA LEU A 42 -3.33 -10.30 10.56
C LEU A 42 -4.02 -11.31 11.48
N SER A 43 -3.37 -12.46 11.74
CA SER A 43 -3.86 -13.45 12.72
C SER A 43 -3.90 -12.87 14.13
N ALA A 44 -2.81 -12.24 14.57
CA ALA A 44 -2.74 -11.59 15.87
C ALA A 44 -3.81 -10.49 16.03
N GLN A 45 -4.03 -9.69 14.97
CA GLN A 45 -5.11 -8.69 14.96
C GLN A 45 -6.50 -9.34 15.06
N SER A 46 -6.74 -10.46 14.38
CA SER A 46 -8.02 -11.19 14.44
C SER A 46 -8.30 -11.80 15.81
N GLU A 47 -7.25 -12.12 16.56
CA GLU A 47 -7.29 -12.61 17.93
C GLU A 47 -7.44 -11.47 18.96
N GLY A 48 -7.56 -10.23 18.50
CA GLY A 48 -7.75 -9.06 19.38
C GLY A 48 -6.47 -8.50 19.97
N GLN A 49 -5.28 -8.92 19.50
CA GLN A 49 -4.03 -8.34 19.96
C GLN A 49 -3.92 -6.89 19.52
N PRO A 50 -3.45 -5.97 20.40
CA PRO A 50 -3.31 -4.57 20.04
C PRO A 50 -2.23 -4.37 18.99
N VAL A 51 -2.56 -3.57 17.98
CA VAL A 51 -1.57 -3.12 16.98
C VAL A 51 -0.78 -1.96 17.58
N THR A 52 0.54 -2.10 17.67
CA THR A 52 1.40 -1.01 18.13
C THR A 52 1.56 0.02 17.02
N PRO A 53 1.17 1.29 17.24
CA PRO A 53 1.41 2.36 16.28
C PRO A 53 2.91 2.59 16.03
N GLU A 54 3.25 3.01 14.83
CA GLU A 54 4.61 3.45 14.52
C GLU A 54 4.93 4.74 15.28
N SER A 55 6.17 4.87 15.74
CA SER A 55 6.64 6.11 16.35
C SER A 55 6.77 7.20 15.28
N LEU A 56 5.84 8.13 15.28
CA LEU A 56 5.85 9.30 14.40
C LEU A 56 6.53 10.49 15.12
N SER A 57 7.26 11.32 14.36
CA SER A 57 7.67 12.61 14.91
C SER A 57 6.46 13.50 15.21
N ALA A 58 6.57 14.38 16.20
CA ALA A 58 5.49 15.30 16.56
C ALA A 58 4.96 16.11 15.35
N MET A 59 5.86 16.49 14.43
CA MET A 59 5.49 17.15 13.18
C MET A 59 4.59 16.30 12.31
N LEU A 60 4.91 15.01 12.11
CA LEU A 60 4.12 14.11 11.29
C LEU A 60 2.79 13.75 11.96
N ALA A 61 2.79 13.55 13.28
CA ALA A 61 1.59 13.25 14.03
C ALA A 61 0.55 14.37 13.98
N ALA A 62 1.01 15.63 13.90
CA ALA A 62 0.14 16.81 13.80
C ALA A 62 -0.47 17.02 12.40
N LEU A 63 -0.10 16.24 11.39
CA LEU A 63 -0.63 16.37 10.03
C LEU A 63 -1.86 15.49 9.80
N PRO A 64 -2.82 15.93 8.97
CA PRO A 64 -3.93 15.09 8.54
C PRO A 64 -3.45 13.80 7.85
N LEU A 65 -4.19 12.73 8.03
CA LEU A 65 -3.96 11.44 7.36
C LEU A 65 -4.92 11.29 6.17
N ALA A 66 -4.39 11.08 4.98
CA ALA A 66 -5.17 10.66 3.82
C ALA A 66 -5.08 9.14 3.62
N ILE A 67 -6.21 8.52 3.32
CA ILE A 67 -6.33 7.12 2.91
C ILE A 67 -7.01 7.13 1.54
N ALA A 68 -6.24 6.86 0.49
CA ALA A 68 -6.76 6.76 -0.88
C ALA A 68 -6.81 5.29 -1.29
N ALA A 69 -7.96 4.80 -1.76
CA ALA A 69 -8.15 3.40 -2.13
C ALA A 69 -8.74 3.26 -3.53
N ASP A 70 -8.20 2.30 -4.28
CA ASP A 70 -8.57 2.04 -5.68
C ASP A 70 -8.35 0.57 -6.06
N GLY A 71 -8.91 0.14 -7.20
CA GLY A 71 -8.75 -1.17 -7.80
C GLY A 71 -7.97 -1.12 -9.10
N VAL A 72 -6.91 -1.92 -9.22
CA VAL A 72 -6.09 -1.98 -10.43
C VAL A 72 -6.16 -3.37 -11.06
N MET A 73 -6.52 -3.44 -12.34
CA MET A 73 -6.48 -4.67 -13.12
C MET A 73 -5.04 -4.96 -13.58
N VAL A 74 -4.50 -6.09 -13.19
CA VAL A 74 -3.11 -6.48 -13.51
C VAL A 74 -3.10 -7.81 -14.27
N PRO A 75 -2.31 -7.93 -15.36
CA PRO A 75 -2.14 -9.17 -16.09
C PRO A 75 -1.18 -10.11 -15.34
N PHE A 76 -1.65 -11.30 -15.03
CA PHE A 76 -0.85 -12.36 -14.42
C PHE A 76 -0.33 -13.32 -15.47
N ARG A 77 0.93 -13.74 -15.33
CA ARG A 77 1.48 -14.80 -16.15
C ARG A 77 0.72 -16.11 -15.89
N PRO A 78 0.46 -16.90 -16.93
CA PRO A 78 -0.12 -18.24 -16.74
C PRO A 78 0.76 -19.05 -15.79
N VAL A 79 0.12 -19.81 -14.90
CA VAL A 79 0.82 -20.78 -14.05
C VAL A 79 1.45 -21.85 -14.97
N ALA A 80 2.63 -22.37 -14.60
CA ALA A 80 3.26 -23.48 -15.31
C ALA A 80 2.25 -24.63 -15.52
N ASN A 81 2.21 -25.22 -16.71
CA ASN A 81 1.26 -26.25 -17.16
C ASN A 81 -0.17 -25.77 -17.53
N THR A 82 -0.44 -24.46 -17.58
CA THR A 82 -1.66 -23.97 -18.23
C THR A 82 -1.48 -23.81 -19.74
N PRO A 83 -2.55 -23.96 -20.57
CA PRO A 83 -2.46 -23.77 -22.01
C PRO A 83 -1.85 -22.40 -22.35
N LYS A 84 -0.84 -22.39 -23.21
CA LYS A 84 -0.19 -21.16 -23.68
C LYS A 84 -1.24 -20.22 -24.27
N GLY A 85 -1.26 -18.97 -23.80
CA GLY A 85 -1.92 -17.88 -24.52
C GLY A 85 -3.04 -17.13 -23.79
N LYS A 86 -3.46 -17.52 -22.59
CA LYS A 86 -4.48 -16.75 -21.86
C LYS A 86 -3.85 -15.99 -20.68
N ILE A 87 -3.60 -14.69 -20.89
CA ILE A 87 -3.31 -13.76 -19.79
C ILE A 87 -4.55 -13.69 -18.90
N LYS A 88 -4.39 -14.00 -17.62
CA LYS A 88 -5.46 -13.86 -16.63
C LYS A 88 -5.33 -12.47 -15.99
N TRP A 89 -6.30 -11.61 -16.25
CA TRP A 89 -6.42 -10.34 -15.54
C TRP A 89 -7.03 -10.55 -14.17
N GLN A 90 -6.42 -9.98 -13.15
CA GLN A 90 -6.93 -10.01 -11.80
C GLN A 90 -6.87 -8.62 -11.19
N GLU A 91 -7.85 -8.29 -10.37
CA GLU A 91 -7.89 -7.03 -9.68
C GLU A 91 -7.05 -7.10 -8.40
N ILE A 92 -6.17 -6.13 -8.24
CA ILE A 92 -5.46 -5.85 -6.99
C ILE A 92 -6.15 -4.66 -6.35
N LYS A 93 -6.57 -4.81 -5.09
CA LYS A 93 -7.03 -3.69 -4.26
C LYS A 93 -5.81 -3.00 -3.70
N ILE A 94 -5.72 -1.70 -3.89
CA ILE A 94 -4.62 -0.89 -3.37
C ILE A 94 -5.14 0.22 -2.47
N ALA A 95 -4.34 0.59 -1.48
CA ALA A 95 -4.53 1.84 -0.75
C ALA A 95 -3.18 2.49 -0.48
N ILE A 96 -3.18 3.81 -0.49
CA ILE A 96 -2.06 4.63 -0.03
C ILE A 96 -2.53 5.39 1.20
N LEU A 97 -1.76 5.24 2.29
CA LEU A 97 -1.92 6.05 3.49
C LEU A 97 -0.76 7.05 3.54
N ALA A 98 -1.06 8.33 3.77
CA ALA A 98 -0.02 9.34 3.80
C ALA A 98 -0.41 10.52 4.68
N ARG A 99 0.56 11.13 5.35
CA ARG A 99 0.37 12.42 6.05
C ARG A 99 0.41 13.56 5.02
N LEU A 100 -0.60 14.44 5.09
CA LEU A 100 -0.74 15.58 4.18
C LEU A 100 0.06 16.77 4.70
N GLY A 101 1.19 17.02 4.09
CA GLY A 101 2.02 18.20 4.35
C GLY A 101 2.09 19.14 3.16
N THR A 102 2.97 20.13 3.26
CA THR A 102 3.26 21.07 2.19
C THR A 102 4.76 21.21 1.99
N ARG A 103 5.17 21.60 0.80
CA ARG A 103 6.56 22.01 0.50
C ARG A 103 6.55 23.26 -0.38
N VAL A 104 7.62 24.01 -0.33
CA VAL A 104 7.86 25.10 -1.28
C VAL A 104 8.55 24.50 -2.52
N ASN A 105 8.00 24.76 -3.70
CA ASN A 105 8.59 24.33 -4.96
C ASN A 105 9.71 25.32 -5.40
N ARG A 106 10.38 25.01 -6.52
CA ARG A 106 11.47 25.87 -7.04
C ARG A 106 11.01 27.27 -7.45
N ALA A 107 9.74 27.47 -7.73
CA ALA A 107 9.15 28.76 -8.06
C ALA A 107 8.67 29.54 -6.82
N GLY A 108 8.94 29.08 -5.60
CA GLY A 108 8.51 29.70 -4.36
C GLY A 108 7.05 29.43 -3.97
N ALA A 109 6.31 28.66 -4.73
CA ALA A 109 4.90 28.34 -4.42
C ALA A 109 4.80 27.19 -3.43
N VAL A 110 3.87 27.32 -2.47
CA VAL A 110 3.51 26.23 -1.53
C VAL A 110 2.67 25.19 -2.29
N VAL A 111 3.13 23.97 -2.29
CA VAL A 111 2.46 22.84 -2.96
C VAL A 111 2.23 21.67 -1.98
N PRO A 112 1.16 20.88 -2.14
CA PRO A 112 0.91 19.70 -1.32
C PRO A 112 2.04 18.68 -1.43
N GLN A 113 2.30 17.95 -0.34
CA GLN A 113 3.27 16.88 -0.28
C GLN A 113 2.71 15.72 0.53
N LEU A 114 2.82 14.51 -0.01
CA LEU A 114 2.52 13.27 0.72
C LEU A 114 3.77 12.81 1.48
N LEU A 115 3.66 12.79 2.80
CA LEU A 115 4.72 12.38 3.72
C LEU A 115 4.37 11.04 4.35
N ASN A 116 5.38 10.31 4.83
CA ASN A 116 5.23 9.01 5.51
C ASN A 116 4.27 8.06 4.77
N ARG A 117 4.49 7.87 3.47
CA ARG A 117 3.61 7.06 2.61
C ARG A 117 3.72 5.58 2.95
N ARG A 118 2.58 4.92 3.08
CA ARG A 118 2.43 3.48 3.20
C ARG A 118 1.54 2.97 2.08
N LEU A 119 1.86 1.80 1.57
CA LEU A 119 1.11 1.14 0.51
C LEU A 119 0.56 -0.19 1.03
N VAL A 120 -0.73 -0.38 0.85
CA VAL A 120 -1.39 -1.68 1.03
C VAL A 120 -1.80 -2.19 -0.35
N ALA A 121 -1.43 -3.41 -0.69
CA ALA A 121 -1.81 -4.04 -1.95
C ALA A 121 -2.24 -5.49 -1.69
N VAL A 122 -3.47 -5.83 -2.08
CA VAL A 122 -4.05 -7.15 -1.83
C VAL A 122 -4.63 -7.70 -3.12
N LEU A 123 -4.15 -8.87 -3.52
CA LEU A 123 -4.75 -9.65 -4.58
C LEU A 123 -5.97 -10.40 -4.02
N GLY A 124 -7.16 -10.01 -4.43
CA GLY A 124 -8.40 -10.62 -3.97
C GLY A 124 -9.56 -9.66 -3.83
N ASP A 125 -10.54 -10.07 -3.05
CA ASP A 125 -11.75 -9.32 -2.81
C ASP A 125 -11.59 -8.25 -1.70
N ILE A 126 -12.65 -7.50 -1.48
CA ILE A 126 -12.71 -6.46 -0.45
C ILE A 126 -12.59 -7.04 0.97
N ASP A 127 -13.05 -8.28 1.19
CA ASP A 127 -13.03 -8.88 2.53
C ASP A 127 -11.61 -9.24 2.96
N ARG A 128 -10.73 -9.58 2.01
CA ARG A 128 -9.28 -9.74 2.26
C ARG A 128 -8.56 -8.40 2.40
N PHE A 129 -9.03 -7.38 1.70
CA PHE A 129 -8.42 -6.05 1.73
C PHE A 129 -8.65 -5.31 3.07
N ILE A 130 -9.85 -5.43 3.65
CA ILE A 130 -10.24 -4.75 4.89
C ILE A 130 -9.24 -4.98 6.03
N PRO A 131 -8.90 -6.22 6.45
CA PRO A 131 -7.99 -6.42 7.58
C PRO A 131 -6.59 -5.87 7.33
N SER A 132 -6.06 -5.99 6.11
CA SER A 132 -4.74 -5.44 5.76
C SER A 132 -4.72 -3.91 5.84
N LEU A 133 -5.77 -3.26 5.36
CA LEU A 133 -5.90 -1.81 5.43
C LEU A 133 -6.08 -1.32 6.86
N GLN A 134 -6.89 -2.01 7.67
CA GLN A 134 -7.08 -1.68 9.08
C GLN A 134 -5.79 -1.84 9.89
N LEU A 135 -5.01 -2.89 9.62
CA LEU A 135 -3.70 -3.09 10.24
C LEU A 135 -2.79 -1.90 9.99
N GLU A 136 -2.68 -1.49 8.72
CA GLU A 136 -1.80 -0.38 8.34
C GLU A 136 -2.32 0.97 8.85
N ALA A 137 -3.64 1.20 8.85
CA ALA A 137 -4.23 2.41 9.40
C ALA A 137 -3.96 2.55 10.91
N ARG A 138 -4.06 1.46 11.68
CA ARG A 138 -3.72 1.44 13.11
C ARG A 138 -2.23 1.68 13.35
N ARG A 139 -1.36 1.13 12.52
CA ARG A 139 0.08 1.44 12.58
C ARG A 139 0.36 2.93 12.36
N GLN A 140 -0.42 3.57 11.49
CA GLN A 140 -0.33 5.00 11.24
C GLN A 140 -1.05 5.86 12.29
N ASP A 141 -1.55 5.22 13.35
CA ASP A 141 -2.28 5.89 14.44
C ASP A 141 -3.38 6.81 13.89
N PHE A 142 -4.26 6.22 13.06
CA PHE A 142 -5.27 6.99 12.35
C PHE A 142 -6.30 7.63 13.29
N GLU A 143 -6.58 7.01 14.43
CA GLU A 143 -7.55 7.50 15.41
C GLU A 143 -7.05 8.75 16.14
N SER A 144 -5.74 8.91 16.32
CA SER A 144 -5.12 10.09 16.92
C SER A 144 -4.79 11.19 15.90
N ALA A 145 -5.00 10.95 14.61
CA ALA A 145 -4.75 11.96 13.60
C ALA A 145 -5.74 13.13 13.73
N PRO A 146 -5.30 14.40 13.59
CA PRO A 146 -6.17 15.56 13.75
C PRO A 146 -7.32 15.59 12.77
N GLN A 147 -7.15 14.95 11.62
CA GLN A 147 -8.17 14.74 10.59
C GLN A 147 -7.80 13.52 9.76
N VAL A 148 -8.78 12.69 9.43
CA VAL A 148 -8.64 11.60 8.47
C VAL A 148 -9.49 11.90 7.24
N VAL A 149 -8.92 11.70 6.06
CA VAL A 149 -9.62 11.85 4.78
C VAL A 149 -9.61 10.52 4.06
N TRP A 150 -10.78 10.03 3.69
CA TRP A 150 -10.98 8.89 2.81
C TRP A 150 -11.21 9.35 1.38
N LEU A 151 -10.42 8.87 0.43
CA LEU A 151 -10.56 9.16 -0.99
C LEU A 151 -10.72 7.85 -1.76
N SER A 152 -11.79 7.71 -2.54
CA SER A 152 -11.98 6.59 -3.48
C SER A 152 -12.92 6.98 -4.61
N ASP A 153 -12.91 6.17 -5.68
CA ASP A 153 -13.89 6.23 -6.75
C ASP A 153 -15.31 5.86 -6.27
N GLY A 154 -16.27 5.83 -7.20
CA GLY A 154 -17.67 5.42 -6.94
C GLY A 154 -17.88 3.94 -6.66
N GLY A 155 -16.82 3.12 -6.58
CA GLY A 155 -16.87 1.67 -6.41
C GLY A 155 -17.53 1.25 -5.09
N ARG A 156 -18.61 0.46 -5.16
CA ARG A 156 -19.40 0.04 -3.99
C ARG A 156 -18.56 -0.67 -2.92
N GLY A 157 -17.51 -1.40 -3.33
CA GLY A 157 -16.62 -2.12 -2.44
C GLY A 157 -15.84 -1.19 -1.53
N PHE A 158 -15.23 -0.15 -2.07
CA PHE A 158 -14.45 0.83 -1.32
C PHE A 158 -15.33 1.69 -0.40
N TRP A 159 -16.55 2.03 -0.82
CA TRP A 159 -17.52 2.69 0.05
C TRP A 159 -18.02 1.81 1.19
N ARG A 160 -18.05 0.47 1.00
CA ARG A 160 -18.28 -0.47 2.11
C ARG A 160 -17.12 -0.42 3.11
N VAL A 161 -15.86 -0.41 2.64
CA VAL A 161 -14.69 -0.25 3.50
C VAL A 161 -14.76 1.03 4.32
N TYR A 162 -15.02 2.16 3.67
CA TYR A 162 -15.20 3.44 4.35
C TYR A 162 -16.24 3.35 5.47
N ARG A 163 -17.46 2.90 5.13
CA ARG A 163 -18.56 2.82 6.12
C ARG A 163 -18.26 1.90 7.29
N THR A 164 -17.58 0.79 7.03
CA THR A 164 -17.28 -0.22 8.06
C THR A 164 -16.12 0.19 8.95
N CYS A 165 -15.09 0.83 8.37
CA CYS A 165 -13.81 1.00 9.07
C CYS A 165 -13.52 2.44 9.47
N PHE A 166 -14.00 3.44 8.72
CA PHE A 166 -13.49 4.82 8.85
C PHE A 166 -14.57 5.90 8.99
N ALA A 167 -15.85 5.59 8.76
CA ALA A 167 -16.92 6.58 8.78
C ALA A 167 -17.08 7.32 10.12
N HIS A 168 -16.61 6.73 11.22
CA HIS A 168 -16.68 7.33 12.56
C HIS A 168 -15.63 8.45 12.76
N CYS A 169 -14.57 8.49 11.97
CA CYS A 169 -13.46 9.44 12.15
C CYS A 169 -12.97 10.11 10.86
N ALA A 170 -13.35 9.61 9.69
CA ALA A 170 -12.86 10.12 8.42
C ALA A 170 -13.91 10.91 7.64
N VAL A 171 -13.49 11.97 6.96
CA VAL A 171 -14.27 12.67 5.95
C VAL A 171 -14.10 11.97 4.61
N ALA A 172 -15.23 11.58 3.98
CA ALA A 172 -15.19 10.93 2.68
C ALA A 172 -15.16 11.94 1.54
N VAL A 173 -14.29 11.69 0.58
CA VAL A 173 -14.16 12.46 -0.66
C VAL A 173 -14.32 11.49 -1.84
N LEU A 174 -15.26 11.79 -2.73
CA LEU A 174 -15.45 11.04 -3.97
C LEU A 174 -14.50 11.58 -5.04
N ASP A 175 -13.70 10.69 -5.62
CA ASP A 175 -12.92 11.01 -6.82
C ASP A 175 -13.79 10.88 -8.07
N PHE A 176 -14.01 11.99 -8.74
CA PHE A 176 -14.82 12.04 -9.97
C PHE A 176 -14.01 11.87 -11.26
N PHE A 177 -12.68 11.73 -11.16
CA PHE A 177 -11.81 11.67 -12.33
C PHE A 177 -11.46 10.24 -12.77
N HIS A 178 -12.15 9.25 -12.23
CA HIS A 178 -12.04 7.84 -12.61
C HIS A 178 -13.27 7.32 -13.31
#